data_ad16a8d9c1cd2d6f71b2068de336eb5f
#
_entry.id   ad16a8d9c1cd2d6f71b2068de336eb5f
#
_cell.length_a   1.000
_cell.length_b   1.000
_cell.length_c   1.000
_cell.angle_alpha   90.00
_cell.angle_beta   90.00
_cell.angle_gamma   90.00
#
_symmetry.space_group_name_H-M   'P 1'
#
loop_
_entity.id
_entity.type
_entity.pdbx_description
1 polymer ?
#
loop_
_entity_poly.entity_id
_entity_poly.type
_entity_poly.pdbx_seq_one_letter_code
_entity_poly.pdbx_strand_id
1 'polypeptide(L)'
;MPSIASAVREYDYIIVGAGSAGNVLACRLTEDAGVSVLLLEAGGPDHRLDYRTQMPAALAFPLQGRRYNWAYETEPEPHMDNRRMECGRGKGLGGSSLINGMCYIRGNALDYDGWAELPGLEDWSYLDCLPYFRKAETRDAGPNAYHGGDGPLFVTTAKPGVNPLYEAMVEAGAQAGYGRTDDLNGYRQEGFGPMDRTVTAQGRRCSTARGYLDLARGRPGLTIVTHALTDRILFDGRRAVGVAYLRNGTPVTARARREVLLCAGAIASPAILQRSGVGPSPLLRELGVQTVIDLPGVGGDLQDHLEMYIQYECRQPVSLYPALKWWNQPAIGAEWLFLGTGIGASNQFEAGGFIRTGDDVPWPNIQYHFLPVAISYNGTNAVEAHGFQAHVGSMRSPSKGRVHARSRDPGQAPSILFNYMADPQDWQEFRAGIRITRDIMRQRALAPYRGEEISPGADCVTDADLDAFVRHHAETAYHPCGTCRMGTDDGAVVDGQGRVNGLEGLRVIDASIMPRIVTGNLNAPTIMMAEKLADALRGRPPLPRADVPYYVAEAAVIGKESRRDQRLRA
;
A
#
# COMPACT_ATOMS: atom_id res chain seq x y z
N MET A 1 5.39 20.73 47.04
CA MET A 1 6.43 19.89 46.43
C MET A 1 6.78 20.51 45.10
N PRO A 2 8.05 20.78 44.78
CA PRO A 2 8.40 21.35 43.48
C PRO A 2 8.10 20.30 42.38
N SER A 3 7.33 20.71 41.40
CA SER A 3 7.10 19.98 40.13
C SER A 3 8.47 19.64 39.53
N ILE A 4 8.83 18.36 39.46
CA ILE A 4 9.91 17.90 38.61
C ILE A 4 9.40 18.12 37.19
N ALA A 5 9.73 19.26 36.62
CA ALA A 5 9.62 19.47 35.19
C ALA A 5 10.50 18.37 34.55
N SER A 6 9.88 17.32 34.03
CA SER A 6 10.63 16.28 33.28
C SER A 6 11.34 17.01 32.17
N ALA A 7 12.69 16.94 32.14
CA ALA A 7 13.48 17.54 31.08
C ALA A 7 12.92 17.10 29.74
N VAL A 8 12.56 18.05 28.88
CA VAL A 8 12.05 17.78 27.55
C VAL A 8 13.14 17.02 26.80
N ARG A 9 12.87 15.77 26.41
CA ARG A 9 13.84 14.94 25.69
C ARG A 9 14.03 15.48 24.29
N GLU A 10 15.29 15.55 23.87
CA GLU A 10 15.68 16.09 22.58
C GLU A 10 16.39 15.02 21.73
N TYR A 11 16.06 14.96 20.44
CA TYR A 11 16.59 14.01 19.46
C TYR A 11 17.00 14.75 18.20
N ASP A 12 17.86 14.15 17.37
CA ASP A 12 18.16 14.71 16.05
C ASP A 12 16.92 14.63 15.15
N TYR A 13 16.28 13.47 15.10
CA TYR A 13 15.07 13.24 14.34
C TYR A 13 13.95 12.67 15.21
N ILE A 14 12.73 13.11 14.94
CA ILE A 14 11.51 12.49 15.47
C ILE A 14 10.72 11.91 14.32
N ILE A 15 10.54 10.59 14.30
CA ILE A 15 9.74 9.88 13.31
C ILE A 15 8.36 9.60 13.91
N VAL A 16 7.32 10.08 13.25
CA VAL A 16 5.91 9.89 13.64
C VAL A 16 5.29 8.77 12.80
N GLY A 17 5.07 7.62 13.40
CA GLY A 17 4.54 6.40 12.77
C GLY A 17 5.64 5.38 12.47
N ALA A 18 5.54 4.19 13.09
CA ALA A 18 6.43 3.04 12.86
C ALA A 18 5.84 2.08 11.80
N GLY A 19 5.34 2.65 10.70
CA GLY A 19 4.83 1.94 9.55
C GLY A 19 5.92 1.57 8.54
N SER A 20 5.51 1.33 7.29
CA SER A 20 6.42 0.91 6.21
C SER A 20 7.57 1.88 6.01
N ALA A 21 7.32 3.18 5.90
CA ALA A 21 8.37 4.18 5.72
C ALA A 21 9.12 4.49 7.01
N GLY A 22 8.42 4.68 8.15
CA GLY A 22 9.06 5.08 9.41
C GLY A 22 10.07 4.07 9.92
N ASN A 23 9.83 2.77 9.74
CA ASN A 23 10.79 1.72 10.11
C ASN A 23 12.04 1.72 9.22
N VAL A 24 11.90 2.02 7.92
CA VAL A 24 13.03 2.22 7.00
C VAL A 24 13.88 3.39 7.49
N LEU A 25 13.27 4.55 7.72
CA LEU A 25 13.99 5.75 8.19
C LEU A 25 14.67 5.51 9.54
N ALA A 26 13.97 4.90 10.51
CA ALA A 26 14.54 4.58 11.80
C ALA A 26 15.77 3.67 11.68
N CYS A 27 15.69 2.66 10.80
CA CYS A 27 16.80 1.76 10.53
C CYS A 27 17.98 2.49 9.86
N ARG A 28 17.71 3.25 8.79
CA ARG A 28 18.78 3.88 7.99
C ARG A 28 19.44 5.06 8.71
N LEU A 29 18.69 5.93 9.37
CA LEU A 29 19.25 7.09 10.08
C LEU A 29 20.13 6.67 11.26
N THR A 30 19.79 5.58 11.95
CA THR A 30 20.58 5.08 13.09
C THR A 30 21.77 4.18 12.70
N GLU A 31 22.04 4.00 11.41
CA GLU A 31 23.32 3.46 10.93
C GLU A 31 24.47 4.45 11.19
N ASP A 32 24.16 5.75 11.22
CA ASP A 32 25.16 6.79 11.46
C ASP A 32 25.39 6.98 12.96
N ALA A 33 26.63 6.74 13.40
CA ALA A 33 27.00 6.87 14.80
C ALA A 33 26.78 8.34 15.27
N GLY A 34 26.17 8.50 16.44
CA GLY A 34 25.88 9.81 17.03
C GLY A 34 24.55 10.43 16.58
N VAL A 35 23.85 9.84 15.63
CA VAL A 35 22.47 10.26 15.30
C VAL A 35 21.48 9.66 16.29
N SER A 36 20.66 10.51 16.90
CA SER A 36 19.60 10.11 17.83
C SER A 36 18.23 10.24 17.18
N VAL A 37 17.43 9.17 17.24
CA VAL A 37 16.11 9.06 16.64
C VAL A 37 15.08 8.65 17.68
N LEU A 38 13.98 9.40 17.77
CA LEU A 38 12.76 9.00 18.47
C LEU A 38 11.75 8.48 17.45
N LEU A 39 11.37 7.21 17.56
CA LEU A 39 10.31 6.59 16.76
C LEU A 39 9.04 6.46 17.60
N LEU A 40 7.97 7.15 17.21
CA LEU A 40 6.66 7.15 17.86
C LEU A 40 5.68 6.25 17.11
N GLU A 41 4.98 5.38 17.83
CA GLU A 41 3.93 4.51 17.29
C GLU A 41 2.69 4.55 18.19
N ALA A 42 1.53 4.82 17.58
CA ALA A 42 0.26 4.90 18.30
C ALA A 42 -0.22 3.55 18.84
N GLY A 43 0.06 2.48 18.11
CA GLY A 43 -0.28 1.12 18.51
C GLY A 43 0.77 0.46 19.40
N GLY A 44 0.60 -0.84 19.61
CA GLY A 44 1.47 -1.66 20.44
C GLY A 44 2.68 -2.25 19.68
N PRO A 45 3.47 -3.06 20.38
CA PRO A 45 4.59 -3.79 19.76
C PRO A 45 4.11 -4.87 18.79
N ASP A 46 5.01 -5.29 17.89
CA ASP A 46 4.85 -6.48 17.05
C ASP A 46 5.13 -7.74 17.89
N HIS A 47 4.08 -8.44 18.26
CA HIS A 47 4.17 -9.66 19.05
C HIS A 47 4.54 -10.87 18.19
N ARG A 48 5.76 -11.38 18.33
CA ARG A 48 6.31 -12.48 17.51
C ARG A 48 5.60 -13.82 17.63
N LEU A 49 4.83 -14.02 18.69
CA LEU A 49 4.04 -15.24 18.93
C LEU A 49 2.56 -15.06 18.55
N ASP A 50 2.12 -13.89 18.16
CA ASP A 50 0.74 -13.65 17.75
C ASP A 50 0.54 -14.10 16.30
N TYR A 51 -0.07 -15.29 16.12
CA TYR A 51 -0.30 -15.87 14.80
C TYR A 51 -1.08 -14.94 13.86
N ARG A 52 -1.95 -14.08 14.39
CA ARG A 52 -2.76 -13.14 13.60
C ARG A 52 -1.92 -12.20 12.76
N THR A 53 -0.74 -11.80 13.25
CA THR A 53 0.18 -10.91 12.53
C THR A 53 1.39 -11.63 11.95
N GLN A 54 1.65 -12.89 12.37
CA GLN A 54 2.86 -13.62 11.96
C GLN A 54 2.58 -14.71 10.92
N MET A 55 1.41 -15.36 10.96
CA MET A 55 1.03 -16.41 10.03
C MET A 55 0.44 -15.81 8.75
N PRO A 56 1.02 -16.06 7.58
CA PRO A 56 0.54 -15.47 6.32
C PRO A 56 -0.94 -15.77 6.01
N ALA A 57 -1.39 -17.01 6.21
CA ALA A 57 -2.79 -17.37 5.97
C ALA A 57 -3.79 -16.68 6.91
N ALA A 58 -3.32 -16.12 8.03
CA ALA A 58 -4.17 -15.44 9.00
C ALA A 58 -4.49 -13.97 8.65
N LEU A 59 -4.27 -13.57 7.40
CA LEU A 59 -4.31 -12.15 6.95
C LEU A 59 -5.63 -11.42 7.24
N ALA A 60 -6.76 -12.10 7.33
CA ALA A 60 -8.04 -11.48 7.67
C ALA A 60 -8.21 -11.18 9.17
N PHE A 61 -7.55 -11.92 10.06
CA PHE A 61 -7.74 -11.76 11.51
C PHE A 61 -7.29 -10.42 12.08
N PRO A 62 -6.14 -9.82 11.67
CA PRO A 62 -5.71 -8.54 12.21
C PRO A 62 -6.58 -7.37 11.73
N LEU A 63 -7.36 -7.53 10.66
CA LEU A 63 -8.34 -6.54 10.21
C LEU A 63 -9.58 -6.53 11.14
N GLN A 64 -9.89 -7.65 11.79
CA GLN A 64 -11.01 -7.73 12.72
C GLN A 64 -10.68 -7.02 14.04
N GLY A 65 -11.51 -6.07 14.42
CA GLY A 65 -11.35 -5.33 15.66
C GLY A 65 -10.27 -4.24 15.62
N ARG A 66 -9.92 -3.67 16.80
CA ARG A 66 -9.13 -2.44 16.91
C ARG A 66 -7.72 -2.64 17.49
N ARG A 67 -7.28 -3.88 17.70
CA ARG A 67 -5.96 -4.14 18.31
C ARG A 67 -4.82 -3.77 17.36
N TYR A 68 -4.92 -4.24 16.10
CA TYR A 68 -3.92 -4.04 15.05
C TYR A 68 -4.43 -3.17 13.91
N ASN A 69 -5.68 -2.73 13.97
CA ASN A 69 -6.37 -1.96 12.95
C ASN A 69 -6.94 -0.66 13.57
N TRP A 70 -6.78 0.45 12.88
CA TRP A 70 -7.47 1.69 13.22
C TRP A 70 -8.97 1.56 13.02
N ALA A 71 -9.39 0.65 12.14
CA ALA A 71 -10.78 0.41 11.77
C ALA A 71 -11.49 1.73 11.37
N TYR A 72 -10.88 2.46 10.44
CA TYR A 72 -11.52 3.62 9.84
C TYR A 72 -12.62 3.17 8.88
N GLU A 73 -13.61 4.05 8.73
CA GLU A 73 -14.68 3.93 7.73
C GLU A 73 -14.72 5.23 6.91
N THR A 74 -15.19 5.12 5.67
CA THR A 74 -15.39 6.28 4.80
C THR A 74 -16.62 7.09 5.25
N GLU A 75 -16.75 8.32 4.72
CA GLU A 75 -18.03 8.96 4.58
C GLU A 75 -18.92 8.15 3.62
N PRO A 76 -20.23 8.42 3.57
CA PRO A 76 -21.06 7.85 2.51
C PRO A 76 -20.45 8.15 1.13
N GLU A 77 -20.13 7.11 0.35
CA GLU A 77 -19.54 7.23 -0.99
C GLU A 77 -20.66 7.50 -2.01
N PRO A 78 -20.71 8.70 -2.62
CA PRO A 78 -21.89 9.15 -3.39
C PRO A 78 -22.25 8.26 -4.58
N HIS A 79 -21.23 7.70 -5.25
CA HIS A 79 -21.41 6.89 -6.44
C HIS A 79 -21.49 5.38 -6.13
N MET A 80 -21.42 5.00 -4.84
CA MET A 80 -21.48 3.63 -4.33
C MET A 80 -22.72 3.44 -3.43
N ASP A 81 -23.87 3.96 -3.87
CA ASP A 81 -25.16 3.90 -3.16
C ASP A 81 -25.10 4.47 -1.73
N ASN A 82 -24.23 5.46 -1.51
CA ASN A 82 -23.96 6.05 -0.20
C ASN A 82 -23.50 5.03 0.87
N ARG A 83 -22.90 3.91 0.46
CA ARG A 83 -22.30 2.96 1.41
C ARG A 83 -21.17 3.63 2.17
N ARG A 84 -21.04 3.29 3.45
CA ARG A 84 -19.80 3.48 4.20
C ARG A 84 -18.94 2.24 4.00
N MET A 85 -17.71 2.46 3.60
CA MET A 85 -16.79 1.39 3.27
C MET A 85 -15.69 1.32 4.31
N GLU A 86 -15.19 0.11 4.59
CA GLU A 86 -14.06 -0.08 5.48
C GLU A 86 -12.79 0.57 4.89
N CYS A 87 -12.00 1.20 5.75
CA CYS A 87 -10.67 1.72 5.41
C CYS A 87 -9.66 1.29 6.47
N GLY A 88 -9.40 -0.01 6.56
CA GLY A 88 -8.50 -0.61 7.55
C GLY A 88 -7.05 -0.11 7.38
N ARG A 89 -6.44 0.38 8.47
CA ARG A 89 -5.03 0.80 8.53
C ARG A 89 -4.34 0.18 9.72
N GLY A 90 -3.09 -0.29 9.51
CA GLY A 90 -2.33 -0.93 10.57
C GLY A 90 -2.02 -0.01 11.74
N LYS A 91 -2.11 -0.56 12.96
CA LYS A 91 -1.87 0.11 14.24
C LYS A 91 -0.92 -0.73 15.08
N GLY A 92 0.35 -0.37 15.10
CA GLY A 92 1.42 -1.09 15.79
C GLY A 92 2.74 -1.02 15.03
N LEU A 93 3.81 -1.55 15.65
CA LEU A 93 5.12 -1.62 14.99
C LEU A 93 5.02 -2.46 13.71
N GLY A 94 5.25 -1.84 12.57
CA GLY A 94 5.04 -2.35 11.23
C GLY A 94 3.93 -1.64 10.46
N GLY A 95 3.03 -0.91 11.15
CA GLY A 95 1.91 -0.21 10.53
C GLY A 95 1.10 -1.14 9.63
N SER A 96 0.71 -0.68 8.43
CA SER A 96 -0.08 -1.50 7.49
C SER A 96 0.68 -2.73 6.97
N SER A 97 2.03 -2.76 7.00
CA SER A 97 2.79 -3.98 6.65
C SER A 97 2.59 -5.12 7.68
N LEU A 98 2.10 -4.81 8.90
CA LEU A 98 1.75 -5.81 9.90
C LEU A 98 0.45 -6.55 9.59
N ILE A 99 -0.45 -5.95 8.79
CA ILE A 99 -1.81 -6.47 8.54
C ILE A 99 -2.17 -6.63 7.06
N ASN A 100 -1.30 -6.25 6.12
CA ASN A 100 -1.55 -6.34 4.68
C ASN A 100 -1.57 -7.79 4.16
N GLY A 101 -2.00 -7.97 2.90
CA GLY A 101 -2.00 -9.26 2.20
C GLY A 101 -0.61 -9.76 1.77
N MET A 102 0.46 -9.05 2.09
CA MET A 102 1.86 -9.41 1.77
C MET A 102 2.20 -9.50 0.27
N CYS A 103 1.30 -9.15 -0.63
CA CYS A 103 1.63 -9.08 -2.05
C CYS A 103 2.74 -8.04 -2.28
N TYR A 104 3.81 -8.45 -2.96
CA TYR A 104 4.94 -7.58 -3.28
C TYR A 104 4.90 -7.23 -4.76
N ILE A 105 4.42 -6.04 -5.04
CA ILE A 105 4.36 -5.44 -6.38
C ILE A 105 4.99 -4.06 -6.31
N ARG A 106 5.80 -3.72 -7.31
CA ARG A 106 6.55 -2.45 -7.35
C ARG A 106 5.82 -1.34 -8.09
N GLY A 107 4.78 -1.65 -8.85
CA GLY A 107 4.18 -0.76 -9.83
C GLY A 107 4.76 -0.99 -11.23
N ASN A 108 4.20 -0.31 -12.22
CA ASN A 108 4.67 -0.31 -13.59
C ASN A 108 5.78 0.72 -13.78
N ALA A 109 6.74 0.46 -14.67
CA ALA A 109 7.81 1.41 -14.99
C ALA A 109 7.26 2.79 -15.41
N LEU A 110 6.15 2.80 -16.16
CA LEU A 110 5.50 4.04 -16.63
C LEU A 110 4.79 4.83 -15.51
N ASP A 111 4.62 4.27 -14.30
CA ASP A 111 4.15 5.05 -13.15
C ASP A 111 5.21 6.07 -12.73
N TYR A 112 6.44 5.60 -12.57
CA TYR A 112 7.58 6.38 -12.13
C TYR A 112 8.07 7.33 -13.23
N ASP A 113 8.08 6.88 -14.49
CA ASP A 113 8.37 7.77 -15.61
C ASP A 113 7.34 8.91 -15.69
N GLY A 114 6.07 8.60 -15.41
CA GLY A 114 5.02 9.62 -15.30
C GLY A 114 5.17 10.56 -14.09
N TRP A 115 5.80 10.09 -12.98
CA TRP A 115 6.19 10.97 -11.89
C TRP A 115 7.33 11.90 -12.31
N ALA A 116 8.35 11.37 -12.99
CA ALA A 116 9.49 12.14 -13.47
C ALA A 116 9.15 13.19 -14.55
N GLU A 117 7.99 13.07 -15.21
CA GLU A 117 7.47 14.09 -16.10
C GLU A 117 6.93 15.34 -15.37
N LEU A 118 6.70 15.25 -14.04
CA LEU A 118 6.22 16.37 -13.23
C LEU A 118 7.39 17.28 -12.83
N PRO A 119 7.23 18.61 -12.89
CA PRO A 119 8.29 19.54 -12.51
C PRO A 119 8.78 19.30 -11.07
N GLY A 120 10.12 19.25 -10.90
CA GLY A 120 10.78 19.03 -9.61
C GLY A 120 10.82 17.58 -9.16
N LEU A 121 10.40 16.63 -10.02
CA LEU A 121 10.42 15.18 -9.76
C LEU A 121 11.25 14.40 -10.79
N GLU A 122 12.14 15.06 -11.53
CA GLU A 122 12.90 14.49 -12.65
C GLU A 122 13.75 13.28 -12.25
N ASP A 123 14.13 13.17 -10.97
CA ASP A 123 14.92 12.07 -10.40
C ASP A 123 14.06 10.91 -9.87
N TRP A 124 12.76 10.88 -10.19
CA TRP A 124 11.82 9.83 -9.78
C TRP A 124 11.42 8.88 -10.93
N SER A 125 12.21 8.79 -12.02
CA SER A 125 11.95 7.83 -13.09
C SER A 125 12.11 6.38 -12.59
N TYR A 126 11.57 5.42 -13.34
CA TYR A 126 11.72 4.01 -12.98
C TYR A 126 13.17 3.59 -12.78
N LEU A 127 14.06 4.02 -13.69
CA LEU A 127 15.48 3.67 -13.61
C LEU A 127 16.20 4.36 -12.44
N ASP A 128 15.70 5.48 -11.94
CA ASP A 128 16.21 6.13 -10.71
C ASP A 128 15.66 5.47 -9.45
N CYS A 129 14.45 4.89 -9.50
CA CYS A 129 13.79 4.20 -8.39
C CYS A 129 14.24 2.73 -8.24
N LEU A 130 14.55 2.04 -9.35
CA LEU A 130 14.89 0.61 -9.34
C LEU A 130 16.06 0.26 -8.41
N PRO A 131 17.16 1.03 -8.31
CA PRO A 131 18.24 0.75 -7.36
C PRO A 131 17.78 0.70 -5.91
N TYR A 132 16.78 1.51 -5.53
CA TYR A 132 16.22 1.56 -4.19
C TYR A 132 15.25 0.39 -3.91
N PHE A 133 14.51 -0.09 -4.91
CA PHE A 133 13.80 -1.36 -4.81
C PHE A 133 14.75 -2.53 -4.56
N ARG A 134 15.85 -2.60 -5.32
CA ARG A 134 16.89 -3.63 -5.14
C ARG A 134 17.59 -3.53 -3.78
N LYS A 135 17.89 -2.32 -3.31
CA LYS A 135 18.48 -2.05 -1.98
C LYS A 135 17.58 -2.53 -0.84
N ALA A 136 16.26 -2.47 -1.04
CA ALA A 136 15.29 -2.82 -0.02
C ALA A 136 15.10 -4.32 0.16
N GLU A 137 15.30 -5.15 -0.87
CA GLU A 137 14.86 -6.55 -0.87
C GLU A 137 15.99 -7.58 -0.85
N THR A 138 15.67 -8.73 -0.26
CA THR A 138 16.32 -10.01 -0.48
C THR A 138 15.32 -10.97 -1.10
N ARG A 139 15.46 -11.29 -2.39
CA ARG A 139 14.58 -12.23 -3.08
C ARG A 139 15.10 -13.65 -2.93
N ASP A 140 14.25 -14.63 -2.63
CA ASP A 140 14.63 -16.04 -2.44
C ASP A 140 15.13 -16.71 -3.73
N ALA A 141 14.65 -16.23 -4.90
CA ALA A 141 15.14 -16.67 -6.21
C ALA A 141 16.52 -16.08 -6.58
N GLY A 142 17.10 -15.26 -5.70
CA GLY A 142 18.38 -14.60 -5.89
C GLY A 142 18.33 -13.26 -6.62
N PRO A 143 19.44 -12.50 -6.60
CA PRO A 143 19.53 -11.19 -7.25
C PRO A 143 19.66 -11.33 -8.76
N ASN A 144 19.17 -10.30 -9.47
CA ASN A 144 19.37 -10.13 -10.90
C ASN A 144 19.35 -8.64 -11.29
N ALA A 145 19.21 -8.31 -12.57
CA ALA A 145 19.17 -6.92 -13.03
C ALA A 145 18.02 -6.10 -12.40
N TYR A 146 16.91 -6.74 -12.03
CA TYR A 146 15.73 -6.11 -11.44
C TYR A 146 15.62 -6.33 -9.94
N HIS A 147 16.24 -7.35 -9.37
CA HIS A 147 16.06 -7.80 -7.99
C HIS A 147 17.30 -7.69 -7.15
N GLY A 148 17.11 -7.41 -5.85
CA GLY A 148 18.16 -7.40 -4.83
C GLY A 148 18.34 -8.75 -4.14
N GLY A 149 19.47 -8.89 -3.40
CA GLY A 149 19.79 -10.14 -2.71
C GLY A 149 20.27 -9.97 -1.26
N ASP A 150 20.40 -8.72 -0.77
CA ASP A 150 20.97 -8.39 0.53
C ASP A 150 20.20 -7.31 1.30
N GLY A 151 19.01 -6.92 0.81
CA GLY A 151 18.17 -5.94 1.47
C GLY A 151 17.41 -6.50 2.66
N PRO A 152 16.90 -5.61 3.54
CA PRO A 152 16.23 -6.00 4.78
C PRO A 152 14.90 -6.73 4.60
N LEU A 153 14.17 -6.45 3.52
CA LEU A 153 12.86 -7.03 3.25
C LEU A 153 13.00 -8.36 2.52
N PHE A 154 12.65 -9.45 3.18
CA PHE A 154 12.67 -10.77 2.54
C PHE A 154 11.42 -10.95 1.66
N VAL A 155 11.64 -11.36 0.42
CA VAL A 155 10.63 -11.56 -0.62
C VAL A 155 10.73 -12.98 -1.15
N THR A 156 9.60 -13.70 -1.12
CA THR A 156 9.48 -15.07 -1.64
C THR A 156 8.62 -15.07 -2.88
N THR A 157 9.07 -15.69 -3.96
CA THR A 157 8.28 -15.91 -5.16
C THR A 157 7.39 -17.14 -5.00
N ALA A 158 6.17 -17.09 -5.51
CA ALA A 158 5.26 -18.22 -5.53
C ALA A 158 5.88 -19.42 -6.29
N LYS A 159 5.66 -20.63 -5.76
CA LYS A 159 6.18 -21.86 -6.37
C LYS A 159 5.09 -22.49 -7.24
N PRO A 160 5.38 -22.82 -8.50
CA PRO A 160 4.45 -23.57 -9.36
C PRO A 160 4.03 -24.90 -8.70
N GLY A 161 2.76 -25.26 -8.85
CA GLY A 161 2.26 -26.59 -8.41
C GLY A 161 1.80 -26.69 -6.96
N VAL A 162 1.80 -25.60 -6.18
CA VAL A 162 1.23 -25.61 -4.81
C VAL A 162 -0.26 -25.94 -4.83
N ASN A 163 -1.00 -25.42 -5.81
CA ASN A 163 -2.41 -25.75 -6.06
C ASN A 163 -2.67 -25.67 -7.56
N PRO A 164 -3.33 -26.68 -8.17
CA PRO A 164 -3.55 -26.73 -9.63
C PRO A 164 -4.38 -25.56 -10.17
N LEU A 165 -5.17 -24.89 -9.34
CA LEU A 165 -5.97 -23.74 -9.76
C LEU A 165 -5.10 -22.53 -10.12
N TYR A 166 -3.92 -22.36 -9.49
CA TYR A 166 -3.02 -21.25 -9.82
C TYR A 166 -2.46 -21.39 -11.25
N GLU A 167 -1.95 -22.59 -11.60
CA GLU A 167 -1.44 -22.83 -12.94
C GLU A 167 -2.57 -22.76 -13.99
N ALA A 168 -3.75 -23.30 -13.65
CA ALA A 168 -4.92 -23.22 -14.53
C ALA A 168 -5.35 -21.78 -14.80
N MET A 169 -5.26 -20.89 -13.80
CA MET A 169 -5.58 -19.47 -13.95
C MET A 169 -4.57 -18.74 -14.82
N VAL A 170 -3.27 -18.98 -14.60
CA VAL A 170 -2.19 -18.39 -15.42
C VAL A 170 -2.32 -18.83 -16.87
N GLU A 171 -2.56 -20.12 -17.10
CA GLU A 171 -2.75 -20.67 -18.44
C GLU A 171 -4.04 -20.14 -19.09
N ALA A 172 -5.12 -19.99 -18.33
CA ALA A 172 -6.38 -19.41 -18.83
C ALA A 172 -6.19 -17.96 -19.31
N GLY A 173 -5.43 -17.16 -18.56
CA GLY A 173 -5.06 -15.81 -18.97
C GLY A 173 -4.27 -15.79 -20.28
N ALA A 174 -3.33 -16.72 -20.44
CA ALA A 174 -2.57 -16.88 -21.69
C ALA A 174 -3.47 -17.32 -22.86
N GLN A 175 -4.38 -18.28 -22.65
CA GLN A 175 -5.35 -18.74 -23.65
C GLN A 175 -6.33 -17.64 -24.07
N ALA A 176 -6.64 -16.71 -23.18
CA ALA A 176 -7.45 -15.53 -23.47
C ALA A 176 -6.67 -14.41 -24.21
N GLY A 177 -5.36 -14.62 -24.49
CA GLY A 177 -4.54 -13.69 -25.26
C GLY A 177 -3.73 -12.67 -24.44
N TYR A 178 -3.79 -12.71 -23.09
CA TYR A 178 -3.08 -11.73 -22.23
C TYR A 178 -1.63 -12.11 -21.93
N GLY A 179 -1.21 -13.32 -22.34
CA GLY A 179 0.16 -13.79 -22.19
C GLY A 179 0.53 -14.23 -20.78
N ARG A 180 1.75 -14.76 -20.67
CA ARG A 180 2.38 -15.16 -19.40
C ARG A 180 3.56 -14.25 -19.10
N THR A 181 3.85 -14.07 -17.82
CA THR A 181 5.09 -13.46 -17.33
C THR A 181 5.63 -14.30 -16.19
N ASP A 182 6.95 -14.46 -16.14
CA ASP A 182 7.61 -15.20 -15.06
C ASP A 182 7.93 -14.29 -13.86
N ASP A 183 7.79 -12.97 -14.04
CA ASP A 183 8.17 -11.97 -13.05
C ASP A 183 7.35 -10.68 -13.22
N LEU A 184 6.38 -10.48 -12.34
CA LEU A 184 5.53 -9.27 -12.31
C LEU A 184 6.26 -8.00 -11.87
N ASN A 185 7.50 -8.14 -11.35
CA ASN A 185 8.37 -7.05 -10.91
C ASN A 185 9.65 -6.88 -11.75
N GLY A 186 9.76 -7.65 -12.84
CA GLY A 186 10.92 -7.69 -13.74
C GLY A 186 10.75 -6.83 -14.99
N TYR A 187 11.25 -7.36 -16.12
CA TYR A 187 11.20 -6.69 -17.42
C TYR A 187 9.79 -6.31 -17.86
N ARG A 188 8.82 -7.22 -17.67
CA ARG A 188 7.44 -7.06 -18.12
C ARG A 188 6.45 -7.41 -17.02
N GLN A 189 5.73 -6.40 -16.53
CA GLN A 189 4.66 -6.59 -15.56
C GLN A 189 3.40 -7.21 -16.22
N GLU A 190 3.11 -6.84 -17.48
CA GLU A 190 1.91 -7.27 -18.20
C GLU A 190 1.91 -8.77 -18.49
N GLY A 191 0.81 -9.45 -18.19
CA GLY A 191 0.60 -10.88 -18.31
C GLY A 191 0.18 -11.52 -16.99
N PHE A 192 -0.01 -12.84 -17.01
CA PHE A 192 -0.32 -13.65 -15.82
C PHE A 192 0.90 -14.46 -15.39
N GLY A 193 1.12 -14.56 -14.08
CA GLY A 193 2.29 -15.26 -13.55
C GLY A 193 2.28 -15.42 -12.02
N PRO A 194 3.40 -15.93 -11.47
CA PRO A 194 3.58 -16.05 -10.03
C PRO A 194 3.67 -14.67 -9.38
N MET A 195 3.14 -14.57 -8.16
CA MET A 195 3.24 -13.33 -7.36
C MET A 195 4.33 -13.42 -6.31
N ASP A 196 5.15 -12.38 -6.22
CA ASP A 196 6.07 -12.19 -5.12
C ASP A 196 5.32 -11.75 -3.85
N ARG A 197 5.85 -12.15 -2.68
CA ARG A 197 5.23 -11.87 -1.38
C ARG A 197 6.26 -11.58 -0.30
N THR A 198 5.93 -10.71 0.65
CA THR A 198 6.78 -10.41 1.81
C THR A 198 6.59 -11.46 2.90
N VAL A 199 7.11 -12.66 2.63
CA VAL A 199 7.11 -13.82 3.54
C VAL A 199 8.53 -14.32 3.66
N THR A 200 8.98 -14.61 4.89
CA THR A 200 10.33 -15.14 5.14
C THR A 200 10.47 -16.59 4.71
N ALA A 201 11.70 -17.09 4.55
CA ALA A 201 11.98 -18.50 4.27
C ALA A 201 11.38 -19.47 5.31
N GLN A 202 11.08 -18.98 6.53
CA GLN A 202 10.42 -19.73 7.60
C GLN A 202 8.89 -19.58 7.59
N GLY A 203 8.30 -19.16 6.46
CA GLY A 203 6.85 -19.04 6.31
C GLY A 203 6.20 -18.02 7.25
N ARG A 204 6.87 -16.94 7.58
CA ARG A 204 6.35 -15.88 8.45
C ARG A 204 6.26 -14.55 7.69
N ARG A 205 5.24 -13.73 8.01
CA ARG A 205 5.13 -12.36 7.49
C ARG A 205 6.44 -11.60 7.70
N CYS A 206 6.98 -10.99 6.64
CA CYS A 206 8.08 -10.04 6.68
C CYS A 206 7.53 -8.61 6.67
N SER A 207 6.97 -8.15 7.80
CA SER A 207 6.61 -6.75 7.99
C SER A 207 7.88 -5.88 8.06
N THR A 208 7.76 -4.55 7.90
CA THR A 208 8.90 -3.65 8.07
C THR A 208 9.44 -3.62 9.51
N ALA A 209 8.63 -4.02 10.51
CA ALA A 209 9.15 -4.23 11.85
C ALA A 209 10.14 -5.42 11.88
N ARG A 210 9.83 -6.50 11.16
CA ARG A 210 10.73 -7.67 11.06
C ARG A 210 11.92 -7.39 10.15
N GLY A 211 11.70 -6.81 8.99
CA GLY A 211 12.77 -6.56 8.02
C GLY A 211 13.74 -5.46 8.47
N TYR A 212 13.21 -4.30 8.82
CA TYR A 212 14.03 -3.11 9.10
C TYR A 212 14.22 -2.85 10.58
N LEU A 213 13.14 -2.79 11.36
CA LEU A 213 13.23 -2.33 12.75
C LEU A 213 14.03 -3.29 13.63
N ASP A 214 13.96 -4.59 13.39
CA ASP A 214 14.75 -5.58 14.12
C ASP A 214 16.25 -5.37 13.95
N LEU A 215 16.72 -4.93 12.78
CA LEU A 215 18.12 -4.60 12.55
C LEU A 215 18.60 -3.38 13.35
N ALA A 216 17.67 -2.54 13.81
CA ALA A 216 17.98 -1.29 14.50
C ALA A 216 17.66 -1.31 16.00
N ARG A 217 16.82 -2.24 16.51
CA ARG A 217 16.31 -2.25 17.90
C ARG A 217 17.41 -2.18 18.97
N GLY A 218 18.58 -2.72 18.73
CA GLY A 218 19.71 -2.71 19.68
C GLY A 218 20.63 -1.49 19.57
N ARG A 219 20.36 -0.56 18.64
CA ARG A 219 21.25 0.60 18.43
C ARG A 219 21.02 1.68 19.49
N PRO A 220 22.09 2.21 20.11
CA PRO A 220 21.98 3.22 21.17
C PRO A 220 21.27 4.50 20.72
N GLY A 221 21.38 4.86 19.42
CA GLY A 221 20.74 6.04 18.82
C GLY A 221 19.24 5.93 18.64
N LEU A 222 18.62 4.74 18.78
CA LEU A 222 17.19 4.55 18.54
C LEU A 222 16.39 4.43 19.83
N THR A 223 15.43 5.33 20.01
CA THR A 223 14.40 5.24 21.06
C THR A 223 13.05 4.94 20.43
N ILE A 224 12.44 3.81 20.77
CA ILE A 224 11.11 3.41 20.29
C ILE A 224 10.09 3.61 21.39
N VAL A 225 9.00 4.35 21.11
CA VAL A 225 7.89 4.55 22.04
C VAL A 225 6.59 4.11 21.38
N THR A 226 6.01 3.04 21.90
CA THR A 226 4.68 2.54 21.52
C THR A 226 3.59 3.14 22.41
N HIS A 227 2.31 2.99 22.00
CA HIS A 227 1.16 3.61 22.65
C HIS A 227 1.34 5.14 22.77
N ALA A 228 1.94 5.74 21.74
CA ALA A 228 2.29 7.14 21.63
C ALA A 228 1.49 7.77 20.46
N LEU A 229 0.27 8.19 20.75
CA LEU A 229 -0.61 8.82 19.78
C LEU A 229 -0.18 10.28 19.58
N THR A 230 0.38 10.60 18.41
CA THR A 230 0.78 11.97 18.08
C THR A 230 -0.44 12.88 17.94
N ASP A 231 -0.43 13.94 18.72
CA ASP A 231 -1.45 14.97 18.71
C ASP A 231 -1.16 15.98 17.58
N ARG A 232 -0.01 16.66 17.66
CA ARG A 232 0.38 17.69 16.69
C ARG A 232 1.89 17.89 16.63
N ILE A 233 2.32 18.55 15.56
CA ILE A 233 3.68 19.08 15.40
C ILE A 233 3.76 20.43 16.11
N LEU A 234 4.89 20.71 16.74
CA LEU A 234 5.19 21.95 17.43
C LEU A 234 6.05 22.84 16.53
N PHE A 235 5.66 24.10 16.38
CA PHE A 235 6.34 25.07 15.54
C PHE A 235 6.91 26.24 16.35
N ASP A 236 8.05 26.76 15.90
CA ASP A 236 8.58 28.07 16.22
C ASP A 236 8.60 28.88 14.91
N GLY A 237 7.65 29.81 14.76
CA GLY A 237 7.36 30.43 13.49
C GLY A 237 6.97 29.37 12.43
N ARG A 238 7.79 29.25 11.37
CA ARG A 238 7.62 28.26 10.29
C ARG A 238 8.54 27.04 10.42
N ARG A 239 9.29 26.93 11.50
CA ARG A 239 10.17 25.79 11.76
C ARG A 239 9.50 24.79 12.69
N ALA A 240 9.43 23.52 12.27
CA ALA A 240 9.03 22.42 13.15
C ALA A 240 10.16 22.14 14.16
N VAL A 241 9.83 22.19 15.46
CA VAL A 241 10.79 22.04 16.58
C VAL A 241 10.52 20.82 17.45
N GLY A 242 9.49 20.04 17.15
CA GLY A 242 9.15 18.86 17.92
C GLY A 242 7.72 18.39 17.73
N VAL A 243 7.27 17.54 18.62
CA VAL A 243 5.91 16.96 18.59
C VAL A 243 5.30 16.92 20.00
N ALA A 244 3.97 17.06 20.07
CA ALA A 244 3.17 16.70 21.22
C ALA A 244 2.47 15.36 20.93
N TYR A 245 2.44 14.46 21.91
CA TYR A 245 1.80 13.14 21.79
C TYR A 245 1.23 12.67 23.12
N LEU A 246 0.30 11.75 23.07
CA LEU A 246 -0.29 11.10 24.24
C LEU A 246 0.37 9.72 24.43
N ARG A 247 1.11 9.54 25.52
CA ARG A 247 1.65 8.22 25.89
C ARG A 247 0.73 7.56 26.90
N ASN A 248 0.04 6.50 26.49
CA ASN A 248 -1.02 5.88 27.32
C ASN A 248 -2.01 6.93 27.86
N GLY A 249 -2.41 7.91 27.03
CA GLY A 249 -3.32 8.99 27.42
C GLY A 249 -2.67 10.18 28.15
N THR A 250 -1.40 10.09 28.55
CA THR A 250 -0.69 11.18 29.24
C THR A 250 0.03 12.08 28.23
N PRO A 251 -0.18 13.41 28.25
CA PRO A 251 0.50 14.35 27.37
C PRO A 251 2.01 14.36 27.59
N VAL A 252 2.77 14.27 26.50
CA VAL A 252 4.22 14.32 26.47
C VAL A 252 4.67 15.17 25.29
N THR A 253 5.80 15.88 25.43
CA THR A 253 6.46 16.59 24.34
C THR A 253 7.87 16.07 24.12
N ALA A 254 8.32 16.09 22.86
CA ALA A 254 9.70 15.83 22.48
C ALA A 254 10.17 16.90 21.49
N ARG A 255 11.46 17.27 21.54
CA ARG A 255 12.08 18.24 20.63
C ARG A 255 12.95 17.58 19.60
N ALA A 256 12.91 18.10 18.36
CA ALA A 256 13.78 17.72 17.26
C ALA A 256 14.83 18.82 17.03
N ARG A 257 16.12 18.44 17.03
CA ARG A 257 17.22 19.35 16.68
C ARG A 257 17.31 19.60 15.19
N ARG A 258 17.04 18.55 14.38
CA ARG A 258 17.12 18.61 12.92
C ARG A 258 15.72 18.66 12.31
N GLU A 259 15.02 17.51 12.24
CA GLU A 259 13.73 17.45 11.55
C GLU A 259 12.72 16.52 12.26
N VAL A 260 11.44 16.84 12.07
CA VAL A 260 10.32 15.93 12.31
C VAL A 260 9.98 15.24 10.98
N LEU A 261 9.93 13.91 10.99
CA LEU A 261 9.63 13.06 9.83
C LEU A 261 8.25 12.43 10.04
N LEU A 262 7.26 12.92 9.31
CA LEU A 262 5.89 12.46 9.41
C LEU A 262 5.69 11.25 8.48
N CYS A 263 5.45 10.07 9.08
CA CYS A 263 5.33 8.77 8.42
C CYS A 263 4.06 8.04 8.85
N ALA A 264 2.97 8.77 9.13
CA ALA A 264 1.74 8.23 9.69
C ALA A 264 0.77 7.67 8.64
N GLY A 265 1.15 7.67 7.35
CA GLY A 265 0.39 7.15 6.24
C GLY A 265 -0.67 8.12 5.69
N ALA A 266 -1.25 7.77 4.53
CA ALA A 266 -2.11 8.66 3.75
C ALA A 266 -3.36 9.18 4.49
N ILE A 267 -3.77 8.54 5.56
CA ILE A 267 -4.93 8.99 6.36
C ILE A 267 -4.51 9.85 7.55
N ALA A 268 -3.49 9.43 8.31
CA ALA A 268 -3.15 10.13 9.54
C ALA A 268 -2.18 11.30 9.32
N SER A 269 -1.28 11.25 8.31
CA SER A 269 -0.33 12.33 8.03
C SER A 269 -1.03 13.66 7.71
N PRO A 270 -1.98 13.75 6.76
CA PRO A 270 -2.70 14.99 6.53
C PRO A 270 -3.50 15.45 7.75
N ALA A 271 -4.13 14.53 8.50
CA ALA A 271 -4.89 14.89 9.69
C ALA A 271 -4.00 15.48 10.80
N ILE A 272 -2.77 14.98 10.98
CA ILE A 272 -1.78 15.54 11.91
C ILE A 272 -1.35 16.95 11.45
N LEU A 273 -1.07 17.13 10.15
CA LEU A 273 -0.74 18.46 9.59
C LEU A 273 -1.86 19.46 9.85
N GLN A 274 -3.11 19.11 9.58
CA GLN A 274 -4.28 19.97 9.79
C GLN A 274 -4.43 20.34 11.26
N ARG A 275 -4.32 19.40 12.21
CA ARG A 275 -4.34 19.69 13.64
C ARG A 275 -3.16 20.56 14.11
N SER A 276 -2.09 20.58 13.32
CA SER A 276 -0.88 21.38 13.60
C SER A 276 -0.93 22.78 12.98
N GLY A 277 -2.00 23.16 12.28
CA GLY A 277 -2.14 24.46 11.62
C GLY A 277 -1.56 24.50 10.20
N VAL A 278 -1.33 23.35 9.57
CA VAL A 278 -0.82 23.21 8.21
C VAL A 278 -1.92 22.59 7.35
N GLY A 279 -2.52 23.36 6.44
CA GLY A 279 -3.60 22.85 5.59
C GLY A 279 -4.52 23.96 5.08
N PRO A 280 -5.68 23.57 4.48
CA PRO A 280 -6.63 24.55 3.95
C PRO A 280 -7.13 25.51 5.05
N SER A 281 -6.91 26.82 4.88
CA SER A 281 -7.31 27.83 5.87
C SER A 281 -8.79 27.79 6.27
N PRO A 282 -9.75 27.48 5.37
CA PRO A 282 -11.15 27.31 5.79
C PRO A 282 -11.35 26.16 6.78
N LEU A 283 -10.73 24.99 6.54
CA LEU A 283 -10.78 23.84 7.43
C LEU A 283 -10.11 24.13 8.77
N LEU A 284 -8.96 24.80 8.77
CA LEU A 284 -8.24 25.17 10.01
C LEU A 284 -9.08 26.09 10.88
N ARG A 285 -9.83 27.04 10.29
CA ARG A 285 -10.77 27.91 11.05
C ARG A 285 -11.92 27.12 11.64
N GLU A 286 -12.49 26.18 10.86
CA GLU A 286 -13.56 25.30 11.36
C GLU A 286 -13.10 24.46 12.56
N LEU A 287 -11.88 23.94 12.51
CA LEU A 287 -11.26 23.18 13.59
C LEU A 287 -10.85 24.06 14.81
N GLY A 288 -10.89 25.38 14.67
CA GLY A 288 -10.40 26.30 15.71
C GLY A 288 -8.89 26.20 15.91
N VAL A 289 -8.13 25.83 14.87
CA VAL A 289 -6.67 25.70 14.89
C VAL A 289 -6.04 26.97 14.30
N GLN A 290 -5.03 27.50 15.00
CA GLN A 290 -4.27 28.63 14.48
C GLN A 290 -3.50 28.22 13.23
N THR A 291 -3.66 28.96 12.15
CA THR A 291 -2.95 28.71 10.89
C THR A 291 -1.47 29.04 11.01
N VAL A 292 -0.61 28.07 10.78
CA VAL A 292 0.83 28.22 10.59
C VAL A 292 1.12 28.58 9.14
N ILE A 293 0.50 27.82 8.21
CA ILE A 293 0.56 28.06 6.78
C ILE A 293 -0.72 27.56 6.09
N ASP A 294 -1.22 28.34 5.14
CA ASP A 294 -2.27 27.91 4.23
C ASP A 294 -1.66 27.02 3.13
N LEU A 295 -1.99 25.75 3.15
CA LEU A 295 -1.49 24.76 2.20
C LEU A 295 -2.69 23.90 1.73
N PRO A 296 -3.41 24.34 0.68
CA PRO A 296 -4.70 23.78 0.27
C PRO A 296 -4.67 22.28 -0.09
N GLY A 297 -3.51 21.77 -0.56
CA GLY A 297 -3.36 20.37 -0.96
C GLY A 297 -3.37 19.36 0.19
N VAL A 298 -3.20 19.82 1.45
CA VAL A 298 -3.16 18.90 2.59
C VAL A 298 -4.49 18.19 2.79
N GLY A 299 -4.50 16.89 2.59
CA GLY A 299 -5.66 16.02 2.67
C GLY A 299 -6.45 15.92 1.37
N GLY A 300 -6.10 16.66 0.31
CA GLY A 300 -6.66 16.51 -1.03
C GLY A 300 -6.07 15.32 -1.78
N ASP A 301 -6.48 15.14 -3.03
CA ASP A 301 -5.94 14.13 -3.97
C ASP A 301 -5.89 12.69 -3.41
N LEU A 302 -6.75 12.32 -2.45
CA LEU A 302 -6.83 10.95 -1.96
C LEU A 302 -7.19 10.00 -3.10
N GLN A 303 -6.33 9.04 -3.35
CA GLN A 303 -6.48 8.00 -4.36
C GLN A 303 -6.43 6.63 -3.68
N ASP A 304 -7.10 5.64 -4.27
CA ASP A 304 -7.07 4.25 -3.82
C ASP A 304 -7.37 3.31 -4.99
N HIS A 305 -7.06 2.04 -4.85
CA HIS A 305 -7.55 1.00 -5.73
C HIS A 305 -8.86 0.42 -5.18
N LEU A 306 -9.86 0.36 -6.04
CA LEU A 306 -11.12 -0.33 -5.80
C LEU A 306 -11.04 -1.70 -6.50
N GLU A 307 -11.55 -2.75 -5.86
CA GLU A 307 -11.59 -4.10 -6.44
C GLU A 307 -12.95 -4.77 -6.22
N MET A 308 -13.21 -5.80 -7.00
CA MET A 308 -14.39 -6.66 -6.91
C MET A 308 -13.98 -8.12 -6.99
N TYR A 309 -14.85 -9.02 -6.50
CA TYR A 309 -14.61 -10.46 -6.54
C TYR A 309 -15.51 -11.15 -7.56
N ILE A 310 -14.87 -11.80 -8.54
CA ILE A 310 -15.54 -12.66 -9.51
C ILE A 310 -15.32 -14.09 -9.06
N GLN A 311 -16.41 -14.80 -8.74
CA GLN A 311 -16.39 -16.07 -8.01
C GLN A 311 -17.07 -17.18 -8.79
N TYR A 312 -16.47 -18.37 -8.74
CA TYR A 312 -16.98 -19.58 -9.36
C TYR A 312 -16.96 -20.75 -8.39
N GLU A 313 -17.93 -21.65 -8.53
CA GLU A 313 -17.86 -22.98 -7.92
C GLU A 313 -16.70 -23.77 -8.51
N CYS A 314 -16.09 -24.64 -7.71
CA CYS A 314 -15.05 -25.56 -8.16
C CYS A 314 -15.60 -26.98 -8.18
N ARG A 315 -15.68 -27.58 -9.39
CA ARG A 315 -16.19 -28.95 -9.60
C ARG A 315 -15.30 -30.03 -8.99
N GLN A 316 -14.02 -29.71 -8.75
CA GLN A 316 -13.06 -30.65 -8.15
C GLN A 316 -12.73 -30.23 -6.71
N PRO A 317 -12.44 -31.18 -5.80
CA PRO A 317 -12.14 -30.87 -4.40
C PRO A 317 -10.69 -30.40 -4.19
N VAL A 318 -10.23 -29.44 -5.02
CA VAL A 318 -8.84 -28.92 -5.01
C VAL A 318 -8.74 -27.52 -4.40
N SER A 319 -9.86 -26.87 -4.08
CA SER A 319 -9.84 -25.55 -3.46
C SER A 319 -9.46 -25.60 -1.98
N LEU A 320 -9.16 -24.44 -1.40
CA LEU A 320 -8.83 -24.31 0.02
C LEU A 320 -10.05 -24.34 0.96
N TYR A 321 -11.24 -24.62 0.45
CA TYR A 321 -12.45 -24.72 1.27
C TYR A 321 -12.29 -25.60 2.53
N PRO A 322 -11.64 -26.80 2.49
CA PRO A 322 -11.40 -27.58 3.69
C PRO A 322 -10.56 -26.85 4.76
N ALA A 323 -9.65 -25.96 4.35
CA ALA A 323 -8.81 -25.21 5.29
C ALA A 323 -9.61 -24.20 6.13
N LEU A 324 -10.77 -23.77 5.65
CA LEU A 324 -11.65 -22.85 6.37
C LEU A 324 -12.45 -23.55 7.49
N LYS A 325 -12.54 -24.87 7.48
CA LYS A 325 -13.25 -25.63 8.52
C LYS A 325 -12.44 -25.60 9.82
N TRP A 326 -13.10 -25.21 10.92
CA TRP A 326 -12.45 -24.98 12.22
C TRP A 326 -11.65 -26.18 12.75
N TRP A 327 -12.08 -27.42 12.43
CA TRP A 327 -11.37 -28.62 12.87
C TRP A 327 -10.06 -28.92 12.15
N ASN A 328 -9.82 -28.29 10.97
CA ASN A 328 -8.56 -28.39 10.24
C ASN A 328 -7.56 -27.30 10.65
N GLN A 329 -8.03 -26.19 11.22
CA GLN A 329 -7.18 -25.05 11.59
C GLN A 329 -6.08 -25.41 12.61
N PRO A 330 -6.30 -26.26 13.64
CA PRO A 330 -5.22 -26.65 14.56
C PRO A 330 -4.07 -27.37 13.87
N ALA A 331 -4.34 -28.26 12.91
CA ALA A 331 -3.28 -28.95 12.15
C ALA A 331 -2.50 -27.97 11.25
N ILE A 332 -3.19 -27.07 10.56
CA ILE A 332 -2.57 -26.00 9.75
C ILE A 332 -1.69 -25.09 10.62
N GLY A 333 -2.20 -24.71 11.79
CA GLY A 333 -1.45 -23.89 12.75
C GLY A 333 -0.21 -24.60 13.30
N ALA A 334 -0.31 -25.90 13.60
CA ALA A 334 0.81 -26.70 14.08
C ALA A 334 1.89 -26.88 13.00
N GLU A 335 1.51 -27.22 11.76
CA GLU A 335 2.44 -27.33 10.65
C GLU A 335 3.20 -26.00 10.43
N TRP A 336 2.48 -24.89 10.39
CA TRP A 336 3.09 -23.58 10.26
C TRP A 336 4.02 -23.24 11.43
N LEU A 337 3.58 -23.49 12.68
CA LEU A 337 4.33 -23.09 13.88
C LEU A 337 5.64 -23.85 14.02
N PHE A 338 5.62 -25.18 13.79
CA PHE A 338 6.76 -26.07 14.02
C PHE A 338 7.63 -26.28 12.79
N LEU A 339 7.05 -26.25 11.58
CA LEU A 339 7.78 -26.52 10.33
C LEU A 339 7.96 -25.29 9.46
N GLY A 340 7.16 -24.22 9.63
CA GLY A 340 7.18 -23.03 8.77
C GLY A 340 6.70 -23.31 7.35
N THR A 341 5.88 -24.32 7.14
CA THR A 341 5.41 -24.80 5.84
C THR A 341 3.89 -24.91 5.76
N GLY A 342 3.37 -25.43 4.66
CA GLY A 342 1.97 -25.70 4.44
C GLY A 342 1.13 -24.45 4.17
N ILE A 343 -0.20 -24.63 4.25
CA ILE A 343 -1.19 -23.59 3.96
C ILE A 343 -0.95 -22.35 4.83
N GLY A 344 -0.58 -22.55 6.12
CA GLY A 344 -0.32 -21.46 7.05
C GLY A 344 0.82 -20.53 6.64
N ALA A 345 1.80 -21.03 5.88
CA ALA A 345 2.99 -20.30 5.42
C ALA A 345 2.78 -19.50 4.13
N SER A 346 1.60 -19.54 3.52
CA SER A 346 1.25 -18.81 2.32
C SER A 346 0.16 -17.76 2.59
N ASN A 347 0.25 -16.61 1.91
CA ASN A 347 -0.82 -15.61 1.89
C ASN A 347 -1.96 -15.98 0.93
N GLN A 348 -1.84 -17.09 0.24
CA GLN A 348 -2.78 -17.64 -0.74
C GLN A 348 -2.95 -16.82 -2.03
N PHE A 349 -2.21 -15.75 -2.23
CA PHE A 349 -2.13 -15.00 -3.48
C PHE A 349 -0.88 -15.43 -4.25
N GLU A 350 -0.85 -16.69 -4.71
CA GLU A 350 0.33 -17.27 -5.37
C GLU A 350 0.38 -16.95 -6.88
N ALA A 351 -0.75 -16.59 -7.48
CA ALA A 351 -0.86 -16.20 -8.87
C ALA A 351 -1.67 -14.91 -9.01
N GLY A 352 -1.31 -14.12 -10.00
CA GLY A 352 -2.01 -12.90 -10.36
C GLY A 352 -1.64 -12.46 -11.76
N GLY A 353 -1.97 -11.23 -12.10
CA GLY A 353 -1.66 -10.69 -13.41
C GLY A 353 -2.00 -9.23 -13.56
N PHE A 354 -1.47 -8.65 -14.60
CA PHE A 354 -1.75 -7.29 -15.03
C PHE A 354 -2.08 -7.29 -16.52
N ILE A 355 -3.17 -6.64 -16.88
CA ILE A 355 -3.62 -6.59 -18.27
C ILE A 355 -4.02 -5.17 -18.66
N ARG A 356 -4.04 -4.92 -19.96
CA ARG A 356 -4.67 -3.75 -20.57
C ARG A 356 -6.08 -4.13 -21.04
N THR A 357 -7.04 -3.25 -20.81
CA THR A 357 -8.43 -3.43 -21.25
C THR A 357 -8.62 -3.24 -22.77
N GLY A 358 -7.62 -2.67 -23.45
CA GLY A 358 -7.59 -2.45 -24.91
C GLY A 358 -6.18 -2.16 -25.40
N ASP A 359 -5.98 -2.29 -26.70
CA ASP A 359 -4.67 -2.06 -27.34
C ASP A 359 -4.24 -0.59 -27.32
N ASP A 360 -5.20 0.33 -27.20
CA ASP A 360 -5.02 1.77 -27.08
C ASP A 360 -4.60 2.22 -25.66
N VAL A 361 -4.71 1.34 -24.65
CA VAL A 361 -4.29 1.63 -23.28
C VAL A 361 -2.77 1.47 -23.17
N PRO A 362 -2.03 2.53 -22.73
CA PRO A 362 -0.57 2.51 -22.78
C PRO A 362 0.10 1.71 -21.65
N TRP A 363 -0.63 1.34 -20.61
CA TRP A 363 -0.15 0.61 -19.42
C TRP A 363 -1.18 -0.40 -18.94
N PRO A 364 -0.81 -1.43 -18.18
CA PRO A 364 -1.77 -2.30 -17.53
C PRO A 364 -2.68 -1.48 -16.60
N ASN A 365 -3.98 -1.53 -16.86
CA ASN A 365 -4.97 -0.79 -16.07
C ASN A 365 -5.88 -1.68 -15.22
N ILE A 366 -5.73 -3.01 -15.30
CA ILE A 366 -6.41 -3.98 -14.44
C ILE A 366 -5.38 -4.89 -13.77
N GLN A 367 -5.51 -5.09 -12.46
CA GLN A 367 -4.77 -6.08 -11.68
C GLN A 367 -5.67 -7.24 -11.30
N TYR A 368 -5.10 -8.44 -11.30
CA TYR A 368 -5.68 -9.66 -10.79
C TYR A 368 -4.89 -10.19 -9.58
N HIS A 369 -5.62 -10.54 -8.51
CA HIS A 369 -5.14 -11.47 -7.51
C HIS A 369 -6.03 -12.70 -7.56
N PHE A 370 -5.45 -13.88 -7.67
CA PHE A 370 -6.21 -15.12 -7.74
C PHE A 370 -6.17 -15.85 -6.40
N LEU A 371 -7.35 -16.36 -5.98
CA LEU A 371 -7.50 -17.08 -4.71
C LEU A 371 -8.22 -18.41 -4.95
N PRO A 372 -7.63 -19.56 -4.57
CA PRO A 372 -8.23 -20.89 -4.78
C PRO A 372 -9.28 -21.22 -3.69
N VAL A 373 -10.10 -20.24 -3.35
CA VAL A 373 -11.26 -20.36 -2.45
C VAL A 373 -12.22 -19.20 -2.74
N ALA A 374 -13.52 -19.44 -2.63
CA ALA A 374 -14.53 -18.38 -2.72
C ALA A 374 -14.91 -17.92 -1.30
N ILE A 375 -14.52 -16.67 -0.99
CA ILE A 375 -14.80 -16.02 0.30
C ILE A 375 -15.45 -14.66 0.09
N SER A 376 -16.25 -14.22 1.05
CA SER A 376 -16.74 -12.86 1.12
C SER A 376 -15.64 -11.90 1.59
N TYR A 377 -15.81 -10.61 1.41
CA TYR A 377 -14.82 -9.60 1.79
C TYR A 377 -14.39 -9.66 3.27
N ASN A 378 -15.30 -10.03 4.16
CA ASN A 378 -15.01 -10.22 5.59
C ASN A 378 -14.26 -11.53 5.92
N GLY A 379 -13.84 -12.29 4.91
CA GLY A 379 -13.11 -13.55 5.07
C GLY A 379 -13.98 -14.77 5.40
N THR A 380 -15.32 -14.63 5.39
CA THR A 380 -16.24 -15.78 5.54
C THR A 380 -16.45 -16.50 4.21
N ASN A 381 -16.94 -17.75 4.25
CA ASN A 381 -17.26 -18.48 3.03
C ASN A 381 -18.35 -17.73 2.23
N ALA A 382 -18.13 -17.59 0.92
CA ALA A 382 -19.17 -17.12 0.01
C ALA A 382 -20.22 -18.22 -0.25
N VAL A 383 -19.76 -19.49 -0.30
CA VAL A 383 -20.59 -20.68 -0.43
C VAL A 383 -20.05 -21.79 0.48
N GLU A 384 -20.93 -22.67 0.96
CA GLU A 384 -20.56 -23.87 1.75
C GLU A 384 -20.08 -25.03 0.85
N ALA A 385 -19.24 -24.70 -0.16
CA ALA A 385 -18.74 -25.63 -1.16
C ALA A 385 -17.33 -25.25 -1.63
N HIS A 386 -16.74 -26.07 -2.47
CA HIS A 386 -15.50 -25.73 -3.17
C HIS A 386 -15.75 -24.61 -4.17
N GLY A 387 -14.89 -23.59 -4.15
CA GLY A 387 -14.94 -22.44 -5.07
C GLY A 387 -13.56 -21.82 -5.24
N PHE A 388 -13.46 -20.86 -6.15
CA PHE A 388 -12.28 -20.02 -6.37
C PHE A 388 -12.70 -18.63 -6.85
N GLN A 389 -11.82 -17.67 -6.75
CA GLN A 389 -12.13 -16.29 -7.13
C GLN A 389 -10.93 -15.55 -7.72
N ALA A 390 -11.25 -14.55 -8.53
CA ALA A 390 -10.34 -13.49 -8.93
C ALA A 390 -10.76 -12.19 -8.26
N HIS A 391 -9.82 -11.51 -7.61
CA HIS A 391 -9.94 -10.11 -7.25
C HIS A 391 -9.52 -9.30 -8.48
N VAL A 392 -10.35 -8.38 -8.89
CA VAL A 392 -10.17 -7.60 -10.13
C VAL A 392 -10.35 -6.13 -9.81
N GLY A 393 -9.35 -5.32 -10.06
CA GLY A 393 -9.38 -3.91 -9.73
C GLY A 393 -8.73 -3.02 -10.78
N SER A 394 -9.28 -1.82 -10.97
CA SER A 394 -8.69 -0.75 -11.77
C SER A 394 -7.48 -0.15 -11.07
N MET A 395 -6.41 0.12 -11.85
CA MET A 395 -5.12 0.54 -11.30
C MET A 395 -4.85 2.04 -11.37
N ARG A 396 -5.53 2.78 -12.21
CA ARG A 396 -5.28 4.22 -12.41
C ARG A 396 -6.57 5.02 -12.48
N SER A 397 -7.43 4.82 -11.47
CA SER A 397 -8.67 5.60 -11.34
C SER A 397 -8.35 7.11 -11.34
N PRO A 398 -9.01 7.92 -12.18
CA PRO A 398 -8.93 9.37 -12.11
C PRO A 398 -9.75 9.97 -10.97
N SER A 399 -10.64 9.19 -10.35
CA SER A 399 -11.43 9.62 -9.19
C SER A 399 -10.53 9.96 -8.00
N LYS A 400 -10.84 11.08 -7.35
CA LYS A 400 -10.05 11.60 -6.23
C LYS A 400 -10.96 12.06 -5.10
N GLY A 401 -10.47 11.84 -3.91
CA GLY A 401 -11.15 12.18 -2.68
C GLY A 401 -10.34 13.07 -1.74
N ARG A 402 -10.67 12.99 -0.44
CA ARG A 402 -10.03 13.82 0.58
C ARG A 402 -10.04 13.19 1.96
N VAL A 403 -9.13 13.67 2.81
CA VAL A 403 -9.05 13.39 4.25
C VAL A 403 -9.07 14.71 5.02
N HIS A 404 -10.05 14.90 5.90
CA HIS A 404 -10.17 16.07 6.75
C HIS A 404 -10.22 15.67 8.24
N ALA A 405 -9.42 16.31 9.07
CA ALA A 405 -9.58 16.20 10.51
C ALA A 405 -10.97 16.72 10.92
N ARG A 406 -11.65 16.04 11.87
CA ARG A 406 -12.98 16.44 12.36
C ARG A 406 -12.92 17.35 13.58
N SER A 407 -11.79 17.30 14.30
CA SER A 407 -11.53 18.13 15.48
C SER A 407 -10.04 18.15 15.84
N ARG A 408 -9.71 18.83 16.93
CA ARG A 408 -8.36 18.84 17.51
C ARG A 408 -8.04 17.58 18.33
N ASP A 409 -9.02 16.74 18.62
CA ASP A 409 -8.79 15.48 19.34
C ASP A 409 -8.09 14.45 18.43
N PRO A 410 -6.84 14.03 18.74
CA PRO A 410 -6.12 13.04 17.96
C PRO A 410 -6.76 11.65 18.00
N GLY A 411 -7.62 11.36 18.96
CA GLY A 411 -8.36 10.12 19.11
C GLY A 411 -9.58 10.02 18.18
N GLN A 412 -10.05 11.14 17.64
CA GLN A 412 -11.18 11.18 16.73
C GLN A 412 -10.72 10.81 15.31
N ALA A 413 -11.39 9.83 14.68
CA ALA A 413 -11.13 9.45 13.30
C ALA A 413 -11.42 10.62 12.34
N PRO A 414 -10.58 10.86 11.32
CA PRO A 414 -10.84 11.89 10.32
C PRO A 414 -12.04 11.53 9.43
N SER A 415 -12.58 12.52 8.73
CA SER A 415 -13.48 12.34 7.61
C SER A 415 -12.67 11.84 6.42
N ILE A 416 -13.09 10.72 5.83
CA ILE A 416 -12.41 10.06 4.71
C ILE A 416 -13.45 9.89 3.60
N LEU A 417 -13.23 10.50 2.47
CA LEU A 417 -14.07 10.34 1.27
C LEU A 417 -13.14 10.00 0.11
N PHE A 418 -13.25 8.82 -0.43
CA PHE A 418 -12.48 8.43 -1.63
C PHE A 418 -13.10 8.98 -2.90
N ASN A 419 -14.42 9.19 -2.89
CA ASN A 419 -15.19 9.61 -4.05
C ASN A 419 -15.07 8.60 -5.20
N TYR A 420 -15.10 7.30 -4.85
CA TYR A 420 -14.97 6.20 -5.80
C TYR A 420 -15.98 6.31 -6.93
N MET A 421 -15.58 5.90 -8.13
CA MET A 421 -16.45 5.85 -9.32
C MET A 421 -17.02 7.21 -9.75
N ALA A 422 -16.41 8.32 -9.35
CA ALA A 422 -16.83 9.67 -9.76
C ALA A 422 -16.56 9.94 -11.24
N ASP A 423 -15.54 9.30 -11.80
CA ASP A 423 -15.15 9.46 -13.20
C ASP A 423 -15.78 8.36 -14.09
N PRO A 424 -16.29 8.70 -15.29
CA PRO A 424 -16.82 7.71 -16.22
C PRO A 424 -15.84 6.61 -16.65
N GLN A 425 -14.53 6.88 -16.65
CA GLN A 425 -13.50 5.87 -16.97
C GLN A 425 -13.54 4.69 -16.01
N ASP A 426 -13.78 4.94 -14.71
CA ASP A 426 -13.84 3.87 -13.71
C ASP A 426 -14.93 2.85 -14.06
N TRP A 427 -16.12 3.31 -14.45
CA TRP A 427 -17.23 2.44 -14.87
C TRP A 427 -16.88 1.61 -16.10
N GLN A 428 -16.21 2.22 -17.09
CA GLN A 428 -15.78 1.52 -18.31
C GLN A 428 -14.76 0.42 -17.98
N GLU A 429 -13.78 0.73 -17.15
CA GLU A 429 -12.75 -0.24 -16.75
C GLU A 429 -13.32 -1.39 -15.92
N PHE A 430 -14.25 -1.12 -14.98
CA PHE A 430 -14.88 -2.17 -14.19
C PHE A 430 -15.77 -3.08 -15.03
N ARG A 431 -16.59 -2.54 -15.95
CA ARG A 431 -17.39 -3.35 -16.89
C ARG A 431 -16.48 -4.21 -17.78
N ALA A 432 -15.42 -3.62 -18.34
CA ALA A 432 -14.43 -4.35 -19.12
C ALA A 432 -13.76 -5.46 -18.31
N GLY A 433 -13.33 -5.15 -17.08
CA GLY A 433 -12.72 -6.10 -16.14
C GLY A 433 -13.62 -7.32 -15.88
N ILE A 434 -14.93 -7.12 -15.64
CA ILE A 434 -15.89 -8.24 -15.45
C ILE A 434 -15.96 -9.11 -16.71
N ARG A 435 -16.15 -8.49 -17.88
CA ARG A 435 -16.28 -9.22 -19.14
C ARG A 435 -15.03 -10.01 -19.51
N ILE A 436 -13.87 -9.37 -19.37
CA ILE A 436 -12.57 -10.01 -19.60
C ILE A 436 -12.36 -11.16 -18.62
N THR A 437 -12.68 -10.97 -17.35
CA THR A 437 -12.57 -12.04 -16.34
C THR A 437 -13.45 -13.24 -16.71
N ARG A 438 -14.68 -13.01 -17.13
CA ARG A 438 -15.58 -14.09 -17.61
C ARG A 438 -15.01 -14.81 -18.82
N ASP A 439 -14.36 -14.10 -19.74
CA ASP A 439 -13.69 -14.72 -20.89
C ASP A 439 -12.49 -15.57 -20.45
N ILE A 440 -11.65 -15.07 -19.55
CA ILE A 440 -10.56 -15.85 -18.96
C ILE A 440 -11.09 -17.10 -18.25
N MET A 441 -12.15 -16.96 -17.47
CA MET A 441 -12.76 -18.09 -16.74
C MET A 441 -13.35 -19.15 -17.68
N ARG A 442 -13.77 -18.77 -18.90
CA ARG A 442 -14.29 -19.72 -19.91
C ARG A 442 -13.21 -20.53 -20.64
N GLN A 443 -11.95 -20.18 -20.49
CA GLN A 443 -10.85 -20.83 -21.18
C GLN A 443 -10.71 -22.33 -20.82
N ARG A 444 -10.11 -23.09 -21.75
CA ARG A 444 -9.97 -24.55 -21.65
C ARG A 444 -9.21 -24.99 -20.39
N ALA A 445 -8.22 -24.22 -19.97
CA ALA A 445 -7.42 -24.55 -18.79
C ALA A 445 -8.26 -24.64 -17.51
N LEU A 446 -9.30 -23.82 -17.36
CA LEU A 446 -10.21 -23.83 -16.22
C LEU A 446 -11.43 -24.76 -16.39
N ALA A 447 -11.67 -25.30 -17.59
CA ALA A 447 -12.84 -26.15 -17.87
C ALA A 447 -12.99 -27.37 -16.91
N PRO A 448 -11.91 -28.06 -16.49
CA PRO A 448 -12.02 -29.16 -15.52
C PRO A 448 -12.47 -28.73 -14.13
N TYR A 449 -12.27 -27.47 -13.76
CA TYR A 449 -12.48 -26.93 -12.41
C TYR A 449 -13.72 -26.05 -12.32
N ARG A 450 -14.06 -25.28 -13.35
CA ARG A 450 -15.11 -24.28 -13.35
C ARG A 450 -16.50 -24.89 -13.25
N GLY A 451 -17.24 -24.54 -12.19
CA GLY A 451 -18.67 -24.73 -12.01
C GLY A 451 -19.49 -23.50 -12.42
N GLU A 452 -20.58 -23.26 -11.70
CA GLU A 452 -21.45 -22.11 -11.88
C GLU A 452 -20.77 -20.83 -11.39
N GLU A 453 -21.10 -19.69 -12.02
CA GLU A 453 -20.68 -18.37 -11.56
C GLU A 453 -21.50 -17.97 -10.32
N ILE A 454 -20.81 -17.78 -9.18
CA ILE A 454 -21.42 -17.39 -7.91
C ILE A 454 -21.64 -15.88 -7.86
N SER A 455 -20.63 -15.12 -8.29
CA SER A 455 -20.60 -13.66 -8.23
C SER A 455 -19.88 -13.11 -9.48
N PRO A 456 -20.45 -12.13 -10.18
CA PRO A 456 -21.76 -11.47 -9.96
C PRO A 456 -22.99 -12.31 -10.25
N GLY A 457 -22.86 -13.49 -10.87
CA GLY A 457 -23.94 -14.37 -11.28
C GLY A 457 -24.29 -14.23 -12.77
N ALA A 458 -24.78 -15.34 -13.36
CA ALA A 458 -25.00 -15.45 -14.81
C ALA A 458 -26.02 -14.45 -15.35
N ASP A 459 -26.96 -13.99 -14.55
CA ASP A 459 -28.02 -13.04 -14.94
C ASP A 459 -27.54 -11.58 -14.97
N CYS A 460 -26.38 -11.27 -14.39
CA CYS A 460 -25.77 -9.95 -14.40
C CYS A 460 -25.05 -9.70 -15.74
N VAL A 461 -25.75 -9.18 -16.76
CA VAL A 461 -25.26 -9.14 -18.16
C VAL A 461 -25.13 -7.74 -18.71
N THR A 462 -26.15 -6.88 -18.51
CA THR A 462 -26.19 -5.53 -19.07
C THR A 462 -25.22 -4.58 -18.35
N ASP A 463 -24.86 -3.46 -18.98
CA ASP A 463 -24.06 -2.42 -18.31
C ASP A 463 -24.71 -1.96 -16.99
N ALA A 464 -26.03 -1.85 -16.98
CA ALA A 464 -26.76 -1.46 -15.78
C ALA A 464 -26.65 -2.50 -14.64
N ASP A 465 -26.69 -3.80 -14.98
CA ASP A 465 -26.51 -4.88 -14.00
C ASP A 465 -25.09 -4.87 -13.44
N LEU A 466 -24.09 -4.72 -14.34
CA LEU A 466 -22.68 -4.65 -13.96
C LEU A 466 -22.41 -3.44 -13.05
N ASP A 467 -22.98 -2.28 -13.38
CA ASP A 467 -22.86 -1.07 -12.55
C ASP A 467 -23.52 -1.25 -11.18
N ALA A 468 -24.69 -1.87 -11.13
CA ALA A 468 -25.37 -2.16 -9.87
C ALA A 468 -24.53 -3.13 -9.02
N PHE A 469 -23.95 -4.17 -9.64
CA PHE A 469 -23.04 -5.09 -8.97
C PHE A 469 -21.83 -4.36 -8.38
N VAL A 470 -21.15 -3.52 -9.16
CA VAL A 470 -20.00 -2.74 -8.70
C VAL A 470 -20.36 -1.84 -7.51
N ARG A 471 -21.49 -1.08 -7.59
CA ARG A 471 -21.94 -0.23 -6.48
C ARG A 471 -22.12 -0.99 -5.18
N HIS A 472 -22.65 -2.20 -5.24
CA HIS A 472 -23.00 -2.98 -4.05
C HIS A 472 -21.82 -3.81 -3.51
N HIS A 473 -20.90 -4.27 -4.39
CA HIS A 473 -19.91 -5.30 -4.04
C HIS A 473 -18.45 -4.89 -4.15
N ALA A 474 -18.13 -3.80 -4.87
CA ALA A 474 -16.75 -3.35 -4.92
C ALA A 474 -16.30 -2.79 -3.58
N GLU A 475 -15.05 -3.08 -3.21
CA GLU A 475 -14.44 -2.72 -1.93
C GLU A 475 -13.00 -2.21 -2.14
N THR A 476 -12.44 -1.56 -1.13
CA THR A 476 -11.07 -1.07 -1.18
C THR A 476 -10.06 -2.21 -1.25
N ALA A 477 -9.02 -2.05 -2.07
CA ALA A 477 -7.82 -2.90 -2.00
C ALA A 477 -6.80 -2.42 -0.94
N TYR A 478 -7.19 -1.44 -0.09
CA TYR A 478 -6.39 -0.86 1.00
C TYR A 478 -5.12 -0.13 0.55
N HIS A 479 -5.17 0.61 -0.54
CA HIS A 479 -4.05 1.33 -1.14
C HIS A 479 -4.18 2.87 -1.10
N PRO A 480 -4.63 3.53 0.01
CA PRO A 480 -4.76 4.98 0.02
C PRO A 480 -3.42 5.68 -0.12
N CYS A 481 -3.37 6.72 -0.98
CA CYS A 481 -2.20 7.54 -1.22
C CYS A 481 -2.56 8.97 -1.65
N GLY A 482 -1.57 9.83 -1.86
CA GLY A 482 -1.70 11.12 -2.56
C GLY A 482 -2.06 12.32 -1.69
N THR A 483 -2.48 12.14 -0.44
CA THR A 483 -3.03 13.20 0.43
C THR A 483 -2.03 14.27 0.92
N CYS A 484 -0.75 14.12 0.61
CA CYS A 484 0.32 15.09 0.82
C CYS A 484 1.27 15.06 -0.40
N ARG A 485 0.71 15.02 -1.62
CA ARG A 485 1.46 14.70 -2.85
C ARG A 485 2.67 15.58 -3.09
N MET A 486 3.71 14.99 -3.70
CA MET A 486 4.89 15.69 -4.21
C MET A 486 4.53 16.53 -5.44
N GLY A 487 5.22 17.65 -5.62
CA GLY A 487 5.13 18.50 -6.79
C GLY A 487 5.57 19.93 -6.54
N THR A 488 5.36 20.78 -7.53
CA THR A 488 5.70 22.21 -7.48
C THR A 488 4.50 23.13 -7.75
N ASP A 489 3.34 22.56 -8.07
CA ASP A 489 2.10 23.31 -8.29
C ASP A 489 1.41 23.66 -6.97
N ASP A 490 0.37 24.54 -7.02
CA ASP A 490 -0.35 25.04 -5.86
C ASP A 490 -1.04 23.96 -5.01
N GLY A 491 -1.32 22.78 -5.57
CA GLY A 491 -1.88 21.63 -4.88
C GLY A 491 -0.81 20.72 -4.26
N ALA A 492 0.49 20.95 -4.50
CA ALA A 492 1.56 20.15 -3.94
C ALA A 492 1.79 20.49 -2.46
N VAL A 493 1.93 19.46 -1.63
CA VAL A 493 2.17 19.59 -0.19
C VAL A 493 3.65 19.50 0.14
N VAL A 494 4.38 18.66 -0.58
CA VAL A 494 5.82 18.48 -0.41
C VAL A 494 6.55 18.57 -1.74
N ASP A 495 7.85 18.90 -1.67
CA ASP A 495 8.76 18.83 -2.81
C ASP A 495 9.24 17.38 -3.08
N GLY A 496 10.05 17.18 -4.12
CA GLY A 496 10.62 15.87 -4.48
C GLY A 496 11.54 15.25 -3.40
N GLN A 497 11.88 16.01 -2.36
CA GLN A 497 12.64 15.55 -1.20
C GLN A 497 11.74 15.30 0.03
N GLY A 498 10.42 15.35 -0.12
CA GLY A 498 9.46 15.19 0.95
C GLY A 498 9.37 16.37 1.92
N ARG A 499 10.05 17.49 1.68
CA ARG A 499 9.99 18.69 2.54
C ARG A 499 8.66 19.39 2.36
N VAL A 500 8.00 19.72 3.48
CA VAL A 500 6.71 20.42 3.43
C VAL A 500 6.90 21.84 2.91
N ASN A 501 6.19 22.20 1.85
CA ASN A 501 6.33 23.47 1.16
C ASN A 501 6.09 24.65 2.11
N GLY A 502 7.04 25.60 2.12
CA GLY A 502 6.99 26.81 2.95
C GLY A 502 7.28 26.61 4.45
N LEU A 503 7.69 25.42 4.88
CA LEU A 503 8.09 25.09 6.24
C LEU A 503 9.53 24.56 6.29
N GLU A 504 10.15 24.70 7.46
CA GLU A 504 11.47 24.17 7.77
C GLU A 504 11.38 23.03 8.80
N GLY A 505 12.35 22.10 8.76
CA GLY A 505 12.47 21.04 9.77
C GLY A 505 11.33 20.01 9.75
N LEU A 506 10.56 19.90 8.67
CA LEU A 506 9.44 18.99 8.53
C LEU A 506 9.45 18.32 7.15
N ARG A 507 9.37 16.99 7.16
CA ARG A 507 9.08 16.20 5.94
C ARG A 507 7.91 15.27 6.17
N VAL A 508 7.22 14.95 5.08
CA VAL A 508 6.30 13.80 5.00
C VAL A 508 6.95 12.74 4.15
N ILE A 509 7.02 11.51 4.68
CA ILE A 509 7.65 10.37 3.98
C ILE A 509 6.80 9.13 4.22
N ASP A 510 5.77 8.94 3.40
CA ASP A 510 4.89 7.76 3.37
C ASP A 510 4.08 7.75 2.07
N ALA A 511 3.07 6.88 1.95
CA ALA A 511 2.26 6.78 0.75
C ALA A 511 1.50 8.08 0.40
N SER A 512 1.32 9.01 1.36
CA SER A 512 0.63 10.28 1.10
C SER A 512 1.36 11.18 0.10
N ILE A 513 2.69 11.00 -0.05
CA ILE A 513 3.48 11.87 -0.95
C ILE A 513 3.43 11.42 -2.41
N MET A 514 2.89 10.26 -2.74
CA MET A 514 2.77 9.81 -4.13
C MET A 514 1.98 10.83 -4.95
N PRO A 515 2.52 11.36 -6.06
CA PRO A 515 1.81 12.33 -6.89
C PRO A 515 0.65 11.69 -7.68
N ARG A 516 0.82 10.40 -8.01
CA ARG A 516 -0.21 9.53 -8.62
C ARG A 516 -0.04 8.14 -8.07
N ILE A 517 -1.15 7.42 -7.90
CA ILE A 517 -1.14 6.01 -7.49
C ILE A 517 -0.40 5.16 -8.53
N VAL A 518 0.35 4.16 -8.09
CA VAL A 518 1.10 3.25 -8.97
C VAL A 518 0.28 2.01 -9.31
N THR A 519 0.60 1.36 -10.41
CA THR A 519 -0.06 0.14 -10.89
C THR A 519 0.32 -1.07 -10.03
N GLY A 520 -0.40 -1.28 -8.93
CA GLY A 520 -0.20 -2.40 -7.99
C GLY A 520 -0.20 -1.99 -6.52
N ASN A 521 0.25 -2.90 -5.66
CA ASN A 521 0.23 -2.73 -4.21
C ASN A 521 1.24 -1.66 -3.74
N LEU A 522 0.90 -0.87 -2.72
CA LEU A 522 1.68 0.32 -2.34
C LEU A 522 2.80 0.10 -1.31
N ASN A 523 2.94 -1.10 -0.75
CA ASN A 523 3.94 -1.30 0.32
C ASN A 523 5.38 -1.20 -0.19
N ALA A 524 5.71 -1.86 -1.30
CA ALA A 524 7.05 -1.81 -1.88
C ALA A 524 7.42 -0.40 -2.38
N PRO A 525 6.55 0.34 -3.10
CA PRO A 525 6.79 1.75 -3.45
C PRO A 525 7.03 2.65 -2.24
N THR A 526 6.25 2.49 -1.16
CA THR A 526 6.44 3.26 0.07
C THR A 526 7.80 3.00 0.72
N ILE A 527 8.25 1.74 0.73
CA ILE A 527 9.59 1.37 1.23
C ILE A 527 10.68 1.96 0.33
N MET A 528 10.52 1.88 -0.98
CA MET A 528 11.47 2.45 -1.96
C MET A 528 11.63 3.96 -1.77
N MET A 529 10.52 4.70 -1.66
CA MET A 529 10.55 6.15 -1.41
C MET A 529 11.30 6.47 -0.10
N ALA A 530 11.04 5.70 0.97
CA ALA A 530 11.72 5.89 2.24
C ALA A 530 13.22 5.57 2.16
N GLU A 531 13.64 4.56 1.40
CA GLU A 531 15.07 4.27 1.14
C GLU A 531 15.76 5.41 0.39
N LYS A 532 15.12 5.95 -0.65
CA LYS A 532 15.64 7.06 -1.44
C LYS A 532 15.77 8.33 -0.59
N LEU A 533 14.73 8.67 0.16
CA LEU A 533 14.71 9.86 1.00
C LEU A 533 15.58 9.70 2.28
N ALA A 534 15.83 8.48 2.75
CA ALA A 534 16.80 8.23 3.82
C ALA A 534 18.24 8.60 3.38
N ASP A 535 18.63 8.25 2.15
CA ASP A 535 19.94 8.63 1.63
C ASP A 535 20.06 10.16 1.50
N ALA A 536 19.02 10.85 1.03
CA ALA A 536 18.97 12.32 0.98
C ALA A 536 19.09 12.96 2.37
N LEU A 537 18.37 12.46 3.39
CA LEU A 537 18.44 12.91 4.78
C LEU A 537 19.85 12.74 5.39
N ARG A 538 20.57 11.72 4.96
CA ARG A 538 21.96 11.41 5.39
C ARG A 538 23.02 12.18 4.59
N GLY A 539 22.61 13.01 3.62
CA GLY A 539 23.52 13.73 2.74
C GLY A 539 24.30 12.80 1.79
N ARG A 540 23.80 11.59 1.53
CA ARG A 540 24.39 10.67 0.57
C ARG A 540 23.97 11.02 -0.85
N PRO A 541 24.86 10.84 -1.84
CA PRO A 541 24.45 10.98 -3.23
C PRO A 541 23.39 9.94 -3.59
N PRO A 542 22.49 10.24 -4.56
CA PRO A 542 21.58 9.25 -5.10
C PRO A 542 22.34 8.02 -5.60
N LEU A 543 21.69 6.84 -5.48
CA LEU A 543 22.25 5.63 -6.08
C LEU A 543 22.36 5.80 -7.60
N PRO A 544 23.38 5.21 -8.23
CA PRO A 544 23.51 5.24 -9.68
C PRO A 544 22.22 4.74 -10.36
N ARG A 545 21.77 5.48 -11.35
CA ARG A 545 20.63 5.12 -12.18
C ARG A 545 20.84 3.74 -12.78
N ALA A 546 19.81 2.88 -12.75
CA ALA A 546 19.89 1.58 -13.38
C ALA A 546 19.98 1.69 -14.91
N ASP A 547 20.70 0.75 -15.53
CA ASP A 547 20.80 0.61 -16.99
C ASP A 547 20.25 -0.78 -17.38
N VAL A 548 18.93 -0.87 -17.42
CA VAL A 548 18.21 -2.11 -17.77
C VAL A 548 17.03 -1.77 -18.69
N PRO A 549 16.67 -2.64 -19.63
CA PRO A 549 15.46 -2.46 -20.42
C PRO A 549 14.22 -2.70 -19.55
N TYR A 550 13.08 -2.15 -19.95
CA TYR A 550 11.75 -2.50 -19.42
C TYR A 550 10.73 -2.42 -20.56
N TYR A 551 9.68 -3.22 -20.42
CA TYR A 551 8.64 -3.30 -21.42
C TYR A 551 7.78 -2.04 -21.46
N VAL A 552 7.55 -1.53 -22.66
CA VAL A 552 6.67 -0.41 -22.97
C VAL A 552 5.75 -0.85 -24.11
N ALA A 553 4.44 -0.78 -23.88
CA ALA A 553 3.46 -1.10 -24.91
C ALA A 553 3.50 -0.08 -26.05
N GLU A 554 3.18 -0.51 -27.29
CA GLU A 554 3.21 0.35 -28.49
C GLU A 554 2.36 1.61 -28.33
N ALA A 555 1.16 1.49 -27.73
CA ALA A 555 0.29 2.62 -27.43
C ALA A 555 0.96 3.71 -26.58
N ALA A 556 1.84 3.32 -25.65
CA ALA A 556 2.58 4.29 -24.82
C ALA A 556 3.66 5.03 -25.61
N VAL A 557 4.28 4.37 -26.62
CA VAL A 557 5.27 4.99 -27.50
C VAL A 557 4.60 6.05 -28.38
N ILE A 558 3.50 5.70 -29.04
CA ILE A 558 2.72 6.60 -29.89
C ILE A 558 2.23 7.82 -29.10
N GLY A 559 1.73 7.61 -27.88
CA GLY A 559 1.27 8.69 -27.01
C GLY A 559 2.39 9.66 -26.57
N LYS A 560 3.62 9.17 -26.37
CA LYS A 560 4.79 10.02 -26.06
C LYS A 560 5.23 10.87 -27.26
N GLU A 561 5.26 10.30 -28.46
CA GLU A 561 5.60 11.02 -29.68
C GLU A 561 4.60 12.14 -29.99
N SER A 562 3.30 11.85 -29.89
CA SER A 562 2.24 12.85 -30.07
C SER A 562 2.35 14.04 -29.10
N ARG A 563 2.65 13.79 -27.83
CA ARG A 563 2.86 14.84 -26.81
C ARG A 563 4.14 15.65 -27.05
N ARG A 564 5.21 15.02 -27.55
CA ARG A 564 6.45 15.69 -27.92
C ARG A 564 6.21 16.65 -29.08
N ASP A 565 5.47 16.21 -30.10
CA ASP A 565 5.12 17.05 -31.26
C ASP A 565 4.22 18.23 -30.90
N GLN A 566 3.31 18.06 -29.93
CA GLN A 566 2.48 19.17 -29.41
C GLN A 566 3.31 20.20 -28.65
N ARG A 567 4.30 19.77 -27.84
CA ARG A 567 5.20 20.70 -27.12
C ARG A 567 6.18 21.44 -28.04
N LEU A 568 6.51 20.86 -29.21
CA LEU A 568 7.37 21.53 -30.20
C LEU A 568 6.59 22.52 -31.07
N ARG A 569 5.26 22.47 -31.07
CA ARG A 569 4.36 23.37 -31.83
C ARG A 569 3.76 24.50 -30.96
N ALA A 570 3.90 24.42 -29.63
CA ALA A 570 3.51 25.43 -28.65
C ALA A 570 4.74 26.27 -28.20
#